data_39e24bb21a841eedb75a0c4b54305469
#
_entry.id   39e24bb21a841eedb75a0c4b54305469
#
_cell.length_a   1.000
_cell.length_b   1.000
_cell.length_c   1.000
_cell.angle_alpha   90.00
_cell.angle_beta   90.00
_cell.angle_gamma   90.00
#
_symmetry.space_group_name_H-M   'P 1'
#
loop_
_entity.id
_entity.type
_entity.pdbx_description
1 polymer ?
#
loop_
_entity_poly.entity_id
_entity_poly.type
_entity_poly.pdbx_seq_one_letter_code
_entity_poly.pdbx_strand_id
1 'polypeptide(L)'
;MLKISPLSDLTKNEFEALFSSYYQELGCEDDIAHLINEYILPDLLAGLINIEILQDGDTYAGFVIYQTDDINNEWNFKEGWGDIRELYIIPSHRRQGLGKFLLYTAEMKLKESGVNKSYCLPSEESEKFFIACGYERTEGYNAELDSIVYEKHDLSNKCK
;
A
#
# COMPACT_ATOMS: atom_id res chain seq x y z
N MET A 1 -10.77 2.17 -19.32
CA MET A 1 -11.60 1.60 -18.23
C MET A 1 -10.69 1.21 -17.09
N LEU A 2 -10.99 1.71 -15.91
CA LEU A 2 -10.23 1.39 -14.71
C LEU A 2 -10.60 0.02 -14.16
N LYS A 3 -9.60 -0.74 -13.77
CA LYS A 3 -9.77 -2.04 -13.15
C LYS A 3 -8.77 -2.18 -11.99
N ILE A 4 -9.24 -2.65 -10.85
CA ILE A 4 -8.38 -3.07 -9.74
C ILE A 4 -8.58 -4.57 -9.55
N SER A 5 -7.49 -5.29 -9.44
CA SER A 5 -7.51 -6.75 -9.25
C SER A 5 -6.36 -7.19 -8.35
N PRO A 6 -6.57 -8.29 -7.59
CA PRO A 6 -5.48 -8.88 -6.83
C PRO A 6 -4.31 -9.29 -7.74
N LEU A 7 -3.10 -9.20 -7.21
CA LEU A 7 -1.91 -9.73 -7.88
C LEU A 7 -2.10 -11.22 -8.16
N SER A 8 -1.81 -11.63 -9.38
CA SER A 8 -1.88 -13.03 -9.83
C SER A 8 -0.62 -13.38 -10.63
N ASP A 9 -0.47 -14.64 -10.98
CA ASP A 9 0.62 -15.10 -11.85
C ASP A 9 0.63 -14.37 -13.19
N LEU A 10 -0.55 -13.96 -13.68
CA LEU A 10 -0.71 -13.25 -14.95
C LEU A 10 -0.20 -11.81 -14.90
N THR A 11 -0.15 -11.21 -13.71
CA THR A 11 0.25 -9.80 -13.51
C THR A 11 1.55 -9.65 -12.74
N LYS A 12 2.25 -10.75 -12.48
CA LYS A 12 3.52 -10.75 -11.73
C LYS A 12 4.58 -9.86 -12.38
N ASN A 13 4.76 -9.97 -13.69
CA ASN A 13 5.78 -9.21 -14.42
C ASN A 13 5.47 -7.71 -14.41
N GLU A 14 4.21 -7.35 -14.55
CA GLU A 14 3.74 -5.96 -14.51
C GLU A 14 3.92 -5.38 -13.10
N PHE A 15 3.63 -6.15 -12.07
CA PHE A 15 3.90 -5.75 -10.69
C PHE A 15 5.40 -5.53 -10.46
N GLU A 16 6.24 -6.44 -10.92
CA GLU A 16 7.70 -6.31 -10.81
C GLU A 16 8.20 -5.02 -11.48
N ALA A 17 7.67 -4.68 -12.66
CA ALA A 17 8.00 -3.44 -13.35
C ALA A 17 7.54 -2.20 -12.57
N LEU A 18 6.32 -2.20 -12.03
CA LEU A 18 5.80 -1.11 -11.20
C LEU A 18 6.60 -0.95 -9.90
N PHE A 19 6.91 -2.05 -9.24
CA PHE A 19 7.68 -2.05 -7.99
C PHE A 19 9.11 -1.56 -8.22
N SER A 20 9.72 -1.97 -9.33
CA SER A 20 11.04 -1.48 -9.75
C SER A 20 11.04 0.03 -9.99
N SER A 21 10.03 0.55 -10.70
CA SER A 21 9.86 2.00 -10.92
C SER A 21 9.68 2.76 -9.61
N TYR A 22 8.90 2.21 -8.69
CA TYR A 22 8.67 2.79 -7.36
C TYR A 22 9.97 2.93 -6.57
N TYR A 23 10.74 1.85 -6.45
CA TYR A 23 12.01 1.86 -5.73
C TYR A 23 13.04 2.76 -6.40
N GLN A 24 13.05 2.83 -7.72
CA GLN A 24 13.91 3.74 -8.46
C GLN A 24 13.60 5.21 -8.14
N GLU A 25 12.32 5.58 -8.05
CA GLU A 25 11.92 6.93 -7.62
C GLU A 25 12.35 7.23 -6.17
N LEU A 26 12.35 6.22 -5.29
CA LEU A 26 12.82 6.36 -3.91
C LEU A 26 14.35 6.46 -3.78
N GLY A 27 15.08 6.26 -4.87
CA GLY A 27 16.53 6.24 -4.87
C GLY A 27 17.14 4.98 -4.23
N CYS A 28 16.37 3.91 -4.14
CA CYS A 28 16.83 2.62 -3.62
C CYS A 28 17.51 1.81 -4.73
N GLU A 29 18.67 1.26 -4.45
CA GLU A 29 19.45 0.43 -5.37
C GLU A 29 19.34 -1.07 -5.04
N ASP A 30 18.26 -1.46 -4.35
CA ASP A 30 18.04 -2.84 -3.95
C ASP A 30 17.77 -3.75 -5.16
N ASP A 31 18.10 -5.03 -5.00
CA ASP A 31 17.73 -6.06 -5.97
C ASP A 31 16.21 -6.34 -5.86
N ILE A 32 15.45 -5.73 -6.75
CA ILE A 32 13.99 -5.79 -6.74
C ILE A 32 13.47 -7.22 -6.95
N ALA A 33 14.07 -7.97 -7.86
CA ALA A 33 13.68 -9.35 -8.09
C ALA A 33 13.88 -10.21 -6.84
N HIS A 34 14.98 -9.99 -6.12
CA HIS A 34 15.26 -10.67 -4.85
C HIS A 34 14.21 -10.29 -3.79
N LEU A 35 13.92 -9.00 -3.62
CA LEU A 35 12.90 -8.54 -2.67
C LEU A 35 11.52 -9.16 -2.95
N ILE A 36 11.11 -9.18 -4.20
CA ILE A 36 9.82 -9.75 -4.59
C ILE A 36 9.78 -11.25 -4.33
N ASN A 37 10.79 -11.98 -4.77
CA ASN A 37 10.79 -13.44 -4.71
C ASN A 37 11.04 -14.00 -3.30
N GLU A 38 11.85 -13.32 -2.48
CA GLU A 38 12.24 -13.82 -1.15
C GLU A 38 11.36 -13.29 -0.01
N TYR A 39 10.69 -12.14 -0.19
CA TYR A 39 9.91 -11.53 0.88
C TYR A 39 8.45 -11.29 0.49
N ILE A 40 8.19 -10.62 -0.63
CA ILE A 40 6.82 -10.18 -0.96
C ILE A 40 5.94 -11.35 -1.40
N LEU A 41 6.37 -12.16 -2.35
CA LEU A 41 5.57 -13.29 -2.83
C LEU A 41 5.36 -14.38 -1.77
N PRO A 42 6.36 -14.76 -0.95
CA PRO A 42 6.13 -15.68 0.15
C PRO A 42 5.08 -15.18 1.15
N ASP A 43 5.12 -13.90 1.53
CA ASP A 43 4.14 -13.31 2.43
C ASP A 43 2.74 -13.25 1.80
N LEU A 44 2.66 -12.94 0.51
CA LEU A 44 1.40 -12.95 -0.23
C LEU A 44 0.78 -14.37 -0.26
N LEU A 45 1.59 -15.38 -0.57
CA LEU A 45 1.14 -16.78 -0.60
C LEU A 45 0.73 -17.29 0.79
N ALA A 46 1.39 -16.81 1.84
CA ALA A 46 1.05 -17.14 3.22
C ALA A 46 -0.21 -16.40 3.72
N GLY A 47 -0.76 -15.46 2.95
CA GLY A 47 -1.91 -14.66 3.35
C GLY A 47 -1.59 -13.55 4.35
N LEU A 48 -0.32 -13.22 4.53
CA LEU A 48 0.13 -12.19 5.48
C LEU A 48 0.01 -10.77 4.93
N ILE A 49 0.06 -10.62 3.60
CA ILE A 49 -0.12 -9.35 2.91
C ILE A 49 -1.12 -9.48 1.77
N ASN A 50 -1.62 -8.35 1.30
CA ASN A 50 -2.49 -8.24 0.13
C ASN A 50 -1.90 -7.26 -0.85
N ILE A 51 -2.03 -7.52 -2.13
CA ILE A 51 -1.56 -6.65 -3.21
C ILE A 51 -2.66 -6.49 -4.23
N GLU A 52 -3.03 -5.24 -4.51
CA GLU A 52 -3.96 -4.90 -5.58
C GLU A 52 -3.23 -4.12 -6.67
N ILE A 53 -3.53 -4.45 -7.91
CA ILE A 53 -2.99 -3.81 -9.10
C ILE A 53 -4.06 -2.94 -9.75
N LEU A 54 -3.70 -1.71 -10.07
CA LEU A 54 -4.55 -0.78 -10.83
C LEU A 54 -4.14 -0.80 -12.31
N GLN A 55 -5.12 -1.04 -13.16
CA GLN A 55 -4.98 -1.00 -14.61
C GLN A 55 -5.92 0.03 -15.19
N ASP A 56 -5.42 0.86 -16.12
CA ASP A 56 -6.20 1.80 -16.90
C ASP A 56 -6.04 1.46 -18.39
N GLY A 57 -7.08 0.89 -18.98
CA GLY A 57 -7.00 0.34 -20.33
C GLY A 57 -5.92 -0.75 -20.40
N ASP A 58 -4.93 -0.56 -21.23
CA ASP A 58 -3.81 -1.49 -21.40
C ASP A 58 -2.60 -1.14 -20.50
N THR A 59 -2.70 -0.07 -19.70
CA THR A 59 -1.61 0.42 -18.87
C THR A 59 -1.76 -0.04 -17.41
N TYR A 60 -0.77 -0.70 -16.87
CA TYR A 60 -0.68 -0.96 -15.44
C TYR A 60 -0.17 0.31 -14.75
N ALA A 61 -1.05 0.96 -14.00
CA ALA A 61 -0.85 2.32 -13.54
C ALA A 61 -0.41 2.45 -12.08
N GLY A 62 -0.54 1.39 -11.28
CA GLY A 62 -0.14 1.44 -9.89
C GLY A 62 -0.46 0.18 -9.11
N PHE A 63 -0.09 0.20 -7.83
CA PHE A 63 -0.38 -0.89 -6.90
C PHE A 63 -0.51 -0.36 -5.47
N VAL A 64 -1.11 -1.17 -4.62
CA VAL A 64 -1.12 -0.99 -3.17
C VAL A 64 -0.77 -2.31 -2.49
N ILE A 65 0.10 -2.24 -1.49
CA ILE A 65 0.40 -3.34 -0.57
C ILE A 65 -0.14 -2.97 0.80
N TYR A 66 -0.98 -3.83 1.35
CA TYR A 66 -1.59 -3.62 2.65
C TYR A 66 -1.75 -4.94 3.40
N GLN A 67 -1.91 -4.84 4.69
CA GLN A 67 -2.05 -6.01 5.56
C GLN A 67 -2.90 -5.67 6.79
N THR A 68 -3.38 -6.69 7.46
CA THR A 68 -3.78 -6.59 8.87
C THR A 68 -2.59 -6.99 9.71
N ASP A 69 -2.15 -6.13 10.62
CA ASP A 69 -1.05 -6.46 11.51
C ASP A 69 -1.43 -7.62 12.43
N ASP A 70 -0.59 -8.64 12.41
CA ASP A 70 -0.77 -9.90 13.15
C ASP A 70 0.58 -10.34 13.70
N ILE A 71 0.59 -11.01 14.83
CA ILE A 71 1.81 -11.50 15.48
C ILE A 71 2.66 -12.41 14.58
N ASN A 72 2.04 -13.07 13.61
CA ASN A 72 2.72 -13.92 12.65
C ASN A 72 3.35 -13.13 11.48
N ASN A 73 3.08 -11.84 11.41
CA ASN A 73 3.61 -10.97 10.37
C ASN A 73 4.91 -10.33 10.85
N GLU A 74 5.96 -10.41 10.05
CA GLU A 74 7.28 -9.86 10.38
C GLU A 74 7.22 -8.35 10.68
N TRP A 75 6.31 -7.64 10.01
CA TRP A 75 6.16 -6.19 10.13
C TRP A 75 4.97 -5.79 11.01
N ASN A 76 4.67 -6.58 12.04
CA ASN A 76 3.61 -6.29 13.00
C ASN A 76 3.99 -5.12 13.90
N PHE A 77 3.30 -3.99 13.78
CA PHE A 77 3.51 -2.79 14.59
C PHE A 77 2.30 -2.43 15.45
N LYS A 78 1.08 -2.56 14.90
CA LYS A 78 -0.18 -2.27 15.59
C LYS A 78 -1.15 -3.45 15.43
N GLU A 79 -1.04 -4.43 16.29
CA GLU A 79 -1.84 -5.66 16.26
C GLU A 79 -3.31 -5.39 16.01
N GLY A 80 -3.88 -6.03 14.98
CA GLY A 80 -5.27 -5.92 14.59
C GLY A 80 -5.64 -4.69 13.77
N TRP A 81 -4.69 -3.78 13.52
CA TRP A 81 -4.89 -2.63 12.65
C TRP A 81 -4.53 -2.96 11.21
N GLY A 82 -5.13 -2.25 10.28
CA GLY A 82 -4.65 -2.25 8.90
C GLY A 82 -3.38 -1.43 8.77
N ASP A 83 -2.44 -1.92 7.99
CA ASP A 83 -1.22 -1.21 7.61
C ASP A 83 -1.25 -0.99 6.09
N ILE A 84 -1.24 0.27 5.67
CA ILE A 84 -1.04 0.63 4.27
C ILE A 84 0.47 0.77 4.07
N ARG A 85 1.09 -0.30 3.58
CA ARG A 85 2.54 -0.41 3.49
C ARG A 85 3.14 0.36 2.34
N GLU A 86 2.58 0.16 1.13
CA GLU A 86 3.09 0.75 -0.09
C GLU A 86 1.92 1.18 -0.98
N LEU A 87 1.99 2.35 -1.53
CA LEU A 87 1.01 2.88 -2.49
C LEU A 87 1.73 3.64 -3.58
N TYR A 88 1.58 3.21 -4.82
CA TYR A 88 2.29 3.79 -5.95
C TYR A 88 1.37 3.99 -7.16
N ILE A 89 1.49 5.14 -7.77
CA ILE A 89 0.89 5.46 -9.07
C ILE A 89 2.02 5.97 -9.97
N ILE A 90 2.10 5.47 -11.20
CA ILE A 90 3.09 5.94 -12.16
C ILE A 90 2.91 7.45 -12.45
N PRO A 91 3.99 8.20 -12.73
CA PRO A 91 3.92 9.66 -12.88
C PRO A 91 2.88 10.14 -13.87
N SER A 92 2.73 9.47 -15.01
CA SER A 92 1.79 9.85 -16.07
C SER A 92 0.31 9.77 -15.66
N HIS A 93 0.00 9.05 -14.58
CA HIS A 93 -1.37 8.81 -14.10
C HIS A 93 -1.67 9.50 -12.76
N ARG A 94 -0.75 10.32 -12.26
CA ARG A 94 -0.93 11.09 -11.02
C ARG A 94 -1.88 12.26 -11.22
N ARG A 95 -2.42 12.79 -10.12
CA ARG A 95 -3.32 13.94 -10.06
C ARG A 95 -4.68 13.71 -10.76
N GLN A 96 -5.09 12.46 -10.88
CA GLN A 96 -6.36 12.04 -11.49
C GLN A 96 -7.27 11.30 -10.50
N GLY A 97 -6.93 11.32 -9.21
CA GLY A 97 -7.69 10.63 -8.17
C GLY A 97 -7.44 9.13 -8.06
N LEU A 98 -6.53 8.57 -8.83
CA LEU A 98 -6.28 7.12 -8.87
C LEU A 98 -5.66 6.59 -7.58
N GLY A 99 -4.79 7.37 -6.94
CA GLY A 99 -4.24 7.01 -5.63
C GLY A 99 -5.32 6.90 -4.55
N LYS A 100 -6.27 7.84 -4.54
CA LYS A 100 -7.42 7.78 -3.62
C LYS A 100 -8.31 6.58 -3.88
N PHE A 101 -8.54 6.27 -5.15
CA PHE A 101 -9.35 5.11 -5.55
C PHE A 101 -8.69 3.80 -5.10
N LEU A 102 -7.39 3.67 -5.30
CA LEU A 102 -6.63 2.49 -4.91
C LEU A 102 -6.57 2.33 -3.38
N LEU A 103 -6.31 3.42 -2.65
CA LEU A 103 -6.33 3.43 -1.18
C LEU A 103 -7.71 3.04 -0.64
N TYR A 104 -8.77 3.64 -1.19
CA TYR A 104 -10.14 3.31 -0.78
C TYR A 104 -10.47 1.84 -0.99
N THR A 105 -10.01 1.25 -2.10
CA THR A 105 -10.19 -0.18 -2.36
C THR A 105 -9.53 -1.04 -1.28
N ALA A 106 -8.29 -0.72 -0.90
CA ALA A 106 -7.58 -1.42 0.19
C ALA A 106 -8.32 -1.27 1.52
N GLU A 107 -8.74 -0.05 1.86
CA GLU A 107 -9.50 0.22 3.09
C GLU A 107 -10.82 -0.56 3.14
N MET A 108 -11.55 -0.63 2.03
CA MET A 108 -12.79 -1.40 1.98
C MET A 108 -12.57 -2.89 2.16
N LYS A 109 -11.51 -3.44 1.58
CA LYS A 109 -11.15 -4.84 1.78
C LYS A 109 -10.71 -5.14 3.22
N LEU A 110 -9.97 -4.25 3.84
CA LEU A 110 -9.66 -4.33 5.28
C LEU A 110 -10.96 -4.34 6.11
N LYS A 111 -11.87 -3.44 5.80
CA LYS A 111 -13.15 -3.36 6.50
C LYS A 111 -14.00 -4.63 6.33
N GLU A 112 -14.06 -5.19 5.14
CA GLU A 112 -14.74 -6.46 4.87
C GLU A 112 -14.15 -7.61 5.69
N SER A 113 -12.87 -7.56 6.03
CA SER A 113 -12.21 -8.55 6.91
C SER A 113 -12.37 -8.25 8.40
N GLY A 114 -13.14 -7.21 8.77
CA GLY A 114 -13.40 -6.84 10.16
C GLY A 114 -12.48 -5.78 10.75
N VAL A 115 -11.59 -5.21 9.95
CA VAL A 115 -10.66 -4.14 10.38
C VAL A 115 -11.32 -2.79 10.13
N ASN A 116 -11.34 -1.92 11.14
CA ASN A 116 -11.95 -0.58 11.02
C ASN A 116 -10.98 0.58 11.24
N LYS A 117 -9.75 0.29 11.55
CA LYS A 117 -8.69 1.27 11.79
C LYS A 117 -7.46 0.91 10.98
N SER A 118 -6.80 1.90 10.43
CA SER A 118 -5.52 1.69 9.74
C SER A 118 -4.52 2.78 10.07
N TYR A 119 -3.27 2.48 9.81
CA TYR A 119 -2.17 3.43 9.92
C TYR A 119 -1.31 3.36 8.67
N CYS A 120 -0.49 4.38 8.50
CA CYS A 120 0.56 4.41 7.50
C CYS A 120 1.76 5.20 8.05
N LEU A 121 2.87 5.06 7.35
CA LEU A 121 4.13 5.74 7.65
C LEU A 121 4.53 6.56 6.42
N PRO A 122 3.84 7.68 6.15
CA PRO A 122 4.03 8.42 4.91
C PRO A 122 5.40 9.10 4.86
N SER A 123 5.97 9.16 3.67
CA SER A 123 7.09 10.04 3.39
C SER A 123 6.64 11.51 3.46
N GLU A 124 7.59 12.43 3.58
CA GLU A 124 7.30 13.86 3.55
C GLU A 124 6.48 14.27 2.31
N GLU A 125 6.77 13.66 1.17
CA GLU A 125 6.07 13.94 -0.10
C GLU A 125 4.63 13.41 -0.12
N SER A 126 4.33 12.32 0.58
CA SER A 126 3.01 11.68 0.59
C SER A 126 2.12 12.11 1.76
N GLU A 127 2.64 12.87 2.71
CA GLU A 127 1.92 13.31 3.90
C GLU A 127 0.58 13.99 3.57
N LYS A 128 0.60 14.97 2.67
CA LYS A 128 -0.61 15.71 2.28
C LYS A 128 -1.68 14.82 1.67
N PHE A 129 -1.26 13.83 0.89
CA PHE A 129 -2.17 12.85 0.30
C PHE A 129 -2.90 12.07 1.39
N PHE A 130 -2.19 11.52 2.36
CA PHE A 130 -2.79 10.73 3.43
C PHE A 130 -3.68 11.58 4.35
N ILE A 131 -3.29 12.82 4.66
CA ILE A 131 -4.13 13.75 5.42
C ILE A 131 -5.44 14.01 4.66
N ALA A 132 -5.39 14.26 3.36
CA ALA A 132 -6.59 14.43 2.54
C ALA A 132 -7.47 13.18 2.50
N CYS A 133 -6.91 12.00 2.75
CA CYS A 133 -7.64 10.74 2.83
C CYS A 133 -8.13 10.37 4.24
N GLY A 134 -8.01 11.29 5.19
CA GLY A 134 -8.55 11.13 6.55
C GLY A 134 -7.58 10.55 7.57
N TYR A 135 -6.31 10.42 7.22
CA TYR A 135 -5.26 10.04 8.17
C TYR A 135 -4.82 11.27 8.96
N GLU A 136 -4.61 11.09 10.25
CA GLU A 136 -4.16 12.13 11.15
C GLU A 136 -2.77 11.81 11.68
N ARG A 137 -1.90 12.82 11.69
CA ARG A 137 -0.59 12.72 12.29
C ARG A 137 -0.73 12.46 13.79
N THR A 138 0.04 11.51 14.31
CA THR A 138 0.12 11.21 15.73
C THR A 138 1.49 11.57 16.29
N GLU A 139 1.66 11.42 17.61
CA GLU A 139 2.98 11.48 18.24
C GLU A 139 3.71 10.14 18.20
N GLY A 140 3.07 9.10 17.64
CA GLY A 140 3.66 7.78 17.48
C GLY A 140 4.83 7.79 16.51
N TYR A 141 5.85 7.00 16.84
CA TYR A 141 7.08 6.91 16.05
C TYR A 141 7.48 5.45 15.88
N ASN A 142 7.77 5.07 14.64
CA ASN A 142 8.32 3.77 14.31
C ASN A 142 9.84 3.89 14.16
N ALA A 143 10.58 3.35 15.12
CA ALA A 143 12.03 3.47 15.16
C ALA A 143 12.75 2.67 14.07
N GLU A 144 12.18 1.55 13.64
CA GLU A 144 12.76 0.72 12.58
C GLU A 144 12.75 1.43 11.23
N LEU A 145 11.66 2.16 10.94
CA LEU A 145 11.47 2.86 9.69
C LEU A 145 11.71 4.37 9.80
N ASP A 146 12.13 4.85 10.96
CA ASP A 146 12.39 6.27 11.22
C ASP A 146 11.25 7.18 10.73
N SER A 147 10.02 6.84 11.11
CA SER A 147 8.82 7.49 10.58
C SER A 147 7.78 7.78 11.65
N ILE A 148 7.08 8.90 11.49
CA ILE A 148 5.93 9.25 12.30
C ILE A 148 4.71 8.47 11.81
N VAL A 149 3.91 8.00 12.77
CA VAL A 149 2.70 7.20 12.49
C VAL A 149 1.53 8.13 12.22
N TYR A 150 0.83 7.90 11.12
CA TYR A 150 -0.45 8.52 10.78
C TYR A 150 -1.55 7.49 10.90
N GLU A 151 -2.68 7.86 11.49
CA GLU A 151 -3.77 6.95 11.82
C GLU A 151 -5.10 7.41 11.24
N LYS A 152 -5.91 6.44 10.82
CA LYS A 152 -7.31 6.64 10.44
C LYS A 152 -8.17 5.70 11.28
N HIS A 153 -9.05 6.27 12.09
CA HIS A 153 -9.80 5.55 13.11
C HIS A 153 -11.16 5.03 12.63
N ASP A 154 -11.60 5.40 11.44
CA ASP A 154 -12.84 4.91 10.84
C ASP A 154 -12.66 4.76 9.32
N LEU A 155 -12.49 3.52 8.87
CA LEU A 155 -12.34 3.21 7.45
C LEU A 155 -13.62 3.39 6.63
N SER A 156 -14.76 3.70 7.27
CA SER A 156 -15.98 4.07 6.55
C SER A 156 -15.90 5.47 5.94
N ASN A 157 -15.01 6.33 6.43
CA ASN A 157 -14.82 7.68 5.92
C ASN A 157 -14.06 7.65 4.60
N LYS A 158 -14.65 8.15 3.54
CA LYS A 158 -14.02 8.24 2.22
C LYS A 158 -12.98 9.35 2.16
N CYS A 159 -12.02 9.21 1.25
CA CYS A 159 -11.14 10.29 0.87
C CYS A 159 -11.96 11.48 0.31
N LYS A 160 -11.66 12.66 0.78
CA LYS A 160 -12.31 13.89 0.32
C LYS A 160 -11.73 14.41 -0.99
#